data_cbf5c11c142e58f5872104ec3287879e
#
_entry.id   cbf5c11c142e58f5872104ec3287879e
#
_cell.length_a   1.000
_cell.length_b   1.000
_cell.length_c   1.000
_cell.angle_alpha   90.00
_cell.angle_beta   90.00
_cell.angle_gamma   90.00
#
_symmetry.space_group_name_H-M   'P 1'
#
loop_
_entity.id
_entity.type
_entity.pdbx_description
1 polymer ?
#
loop_
_entity_poly.entity_id
_entity_poly.type
_entity_poly.pdbx_seq_one_letter_code
_entity_poly.pdbx_strand_id
1 'polypeptide(L)'
;MGTKMKESFYGQRRGSAPRATNASSSRPGQPVGIRRVAAALAAVSIAGLLGCATPTLEDRRELIREDPRKQARFQEGPPRRVMMISVAGLQASDYLDPFGHAAADGALVHMPSLARLAREGATGLAAMPPSPGAIRTSHATIVTGLSPARHGIIADSTLDDDGGRAIPFMDHRSFQGTPLWDAALGRGVVSLGWPTTSGARIERILPERNVAIAGDWLAQIRGGASPIVWQKLQALALAEREIISRENKERNPASWPNSQEKDSAIVEIACQFIAAERDAGLWLIRLDQTLPLFYGAGPGTVEADDALARVDTEIGRLQECLAANNKLSDTAIFVVGDVAFHPVHTTVSPNVILVRAGLVGRDPRSDTGVRSWLALARSHGRSAYVYARDATNALDARKVLMAEAERTGAFEVISAKRLAESGGDPQAWFGLVAKPGVVFGDELVGPPSTPSILRGAAGVLRNGEATDAEASVGFVAWGRGIRNGVRLPRVELIDVAPTIAALLGLRLDDEVQGEAILGILRSATKPPPPGPKRLGGDRSVDQRLRDLKKGRSLGSDAW
;
A
#
# COMPACT_ATOMS: atom_id res chain seq x y z
N MET A 1 -1.13 55.77 -21.86
CA MET A 1 -1.96 55.04 -22.82
C MET A 1 -2.24 53.69 -22.19
N GLY A 2 -3.25 53.45 -21.46
CA GLY A 2 -4.70 53.48 -21.76
C GLY A 2 -5.05 52.09 -22.17
N THR A 3 -5.84 51.32 -21.59
CA THR A 3 -7.15 51.27 -20.95
C THR A 3 -7.57 49.79 -21.03
N LYS A 4 -8.25 49.13 -20.25
CA LYS A 4 -9.39 49.18 -19.32
C LYS A 4 -9.69 47.80 -18.75
N MET A 5 -9.97 47.79 -17.48
CA MET A 5 -10.90 46.96 -16.72
C MET A 5 -12.16 46.51 -17.47
N LYS A 6 -12.68 45.35 -17.10
CA LYS A 6 -14.10 45.17 -16.81
C LYS A 6 -14.36 44.03 -15.85
N GLU A 7 -14.81 44.40 -14.67
CA GLU A 7 -15.66 43.66 -13.74
C GLU A 7 -17.06 43.46 -14.32
N SER A 8 -17.79 42.51 -13.77
CA SER A 8 -19.26 42.49 -13.61
C SER A 8 -19.76 41.02 -13.64
N PHE A 9 -20.69 40.50 -12.86
CA PHE A 9 -21.58 40.96 -11.82
C PHE A 9 -22.27 39.73 -11.19
N TYR A 10 -22.55 39.79 -9.93
CA TYR A 10 -23.50 38.97 -9.19
C TYR A 10 -24.95 39.19 -9.71
N GLY A 11 -25.73 38.11 -9.75
CA GLY A 11 -27.16 38.17 -10.03
C GLY A 11 -27.95 37.11 -9.32
N GLN A 12 -28.37 37.41 -8.08
CA GLN A 12 -29.48 36.73 -7.39
C GLN A 12 -30.78 36.96 -8.14
N ARG A 13 -31.59 35.90 -8.33
CA ARG A 13 -33.05 36.05 -8.37
C ARG A 13 -33.73 34.90 -7.63
N ARG A 14 -34.46 35.26 -6.59
CA ARG A 14 -35.56 34.49 -5.99
C ARG A 14 -36.78 34.52 -6.88
N GLY A 15 -37.60 33.48 -6.83
CA GLY A 15 -39.01 33.65 -7.19
C GLY A 15 -39.73 32.36 -7.55
N SER A 16 -40.56 31.90 -6.64
CA SER A 16 -41.92 31.39 -6.73
C SER A 16 -42.17 30.01 -7.32
N ALA A 17 -42.70 29.14 -6.47
CA ALA A 17 -43.45 27.93 -6.82
C ALA A 17 -44.79 28.27 -7.52
N PRO A 18 -45.32 27.38 -8.31
CA PRO A 18 -46.75 27.06 -8.20
C PRO A 18 -47.06 25.56 -8.11
N ARG A 19 -48.24 25.37 -7.58
CA ARG A 19 -49.04 24.24 -7.15
C ARG A 19 -49.15 23.07 -8.15
N ALA A 20 -49.42 21.96 -7.52
CA ALA A 20 -49.78 20.62 -7.99
C ALA A 20 -50.98 20.58 -8.96
N THR A 21 -50.93 19.66 -9.93
CA THR A 21 -52.11 18.93 -10.42
C THR A 21 -51.71 17.52 -10.89
N ASN A 22 -52.38 16.55 -10.28
CA ASN A 22 -52.85 15.25 -10.74
C ASN A 22 -51.98 14.27 -11.54
N ALA A 23 -51.64 13.20 -10.84
CA ALA A 23 -51.89 11.79 -11.14
C ALA A 23 -51.85 11.31 -12.58
N SER A 24 -50.83 10.52 -12.88
CA SER A 24 -50.99 9.33 -13.70
C SER A 24 -49.96 8.28 -13.28
N SER A 25 -50.45 7.07 -13.10
CA SER A 25 -49.79 5.85 -12.70
C SER A 25 -48.62 5.48 -13.61
N SER A 26 -47.42 5.40 -13.08
CA SER A 26 -46.34 4.68 -13.72
C SER A 26 -45.70 3.68 -12.73
N ARG A 27 -45.62 2.44 -13.20
CA ARG A 27 -45.06 1.28 -12.51
C ARG A 27 -43.61 1.50 -12.09
N PRO A 28 -43.15 0.92 -11.00
CA PRO A 28 -41.74 1.04 -10.56
C PRO A 28 -40.82 0.28 -11.53
N GLY A 29 -39.76 0.93 -11.99
CA GLY A 29 -38.70 0.34 -12.79
C GLY A 29 -37.87 -0.65 -11.97
N GLN A 30 -37.64 -1.80 -12.53
CA GLN A 30 -36.77 -2.85 -11.96
C GLN A 30 -35.30 -2.43 -12.09
N PRO A 31 -34.44 -2.79 -11.12
CA PRO A 31 -33.00 -2.51 -11.17
C PRO A 31 -32.29 -3.38 -12.20
N VAL A 32 -31.32 -2.78 -12.90
CA VAL A 32 -30.57 -3.29 -14.06
C VAL A 32 -29.63 -4.50 -13.75
N GLY A 33 -29.67 -5.06 -12.54
CA GLY A 33 -28.81 -6.20 -12.12
C GLY A 33 -29.25 -7.59 -12.60
N ILE A 34 -30.46 -7.75 -13.17
CA ILE A 34 -31.08 -9.07 -13.40
C ILE A 34 -30.84 -9.65 -14.81
N ARG A 35 -30.33 -8.89 -15.77
CA ARG A 35 -30.20 -9.38 -17.15
C ARG A 35 -29.10 -10.40 -17.40
N ARG A 36 -28.08 -10.50 -16.59
CA ARG A 36 -27.02 -11.53 -16.76
C ARG A 36 -27.37 -12.88 -16.14
N VAL A 37 -28.26 -12.90 -15.15
CA VAL A 37 -28.76 -14.14 -14.52
C VAL A 37 -29.86 -14.76 -15.38
N ALA A 38 -30.66 -13.95 -16.09
CA ALA A 38 -31.75 -14.43 -16.95
C ALA A 38 -31.24 -15.17 -18.21
N ALA A 39 -30.06 -14.82 -18.74
CA ALA A 39 -29.49 -15.51 -19.90
C ALA A 39 -28.98 -16.92 -19.54
N ALA A 40 -28.48 -17.13 -18.32
CA ALA A 40 -28.07 -18.45 -17.85
C ALA A 40 -29.27 -19.36 -17.52
N LEU A 41 -30.38 -18.77 -17.06
CA LEU A 41 -31.62 -19.51 -16.80
C LEU A 41 -32.40 -19.86 -18.09
N ALA A 42 -32.31 -19.05 -19.13
CA ALA A 42 -32.93 -19.36 -20.42
C ALA A 42 -32.25 -20.54 -21.14
N ALA A 43 -30.92 -20.68 -21.00
CA ALA A 43 -30.19 -21.83 -21.55
C ALA A 43 -30.57 -23.15 -20.86
N VAL A 44 -30.91 -23.13 -19.57
CA VAL A 44 -31.35 -24.30 -18.81
C VAL A 44 -32.79 -24.70 -19.17
N SER A 45 -33.66 -23.76 -19.56
CA SER A 45 -35.06 -24.04 -19.95
C SER A 45 -35.19 -24.67 -21.33
N ILE A 46 -34.25 -24.45 -22.25
CA ILE A 46 -34.25 -25.07 -23.58
C ILE A 46 -33.72 -26.50 -23.52
N ALA A 47 -32.81 -26.82 -22.60
CA ALA A 47 -32.34 -28.20 -22.39
C ALA A 47 -33.42 -29.11 -21.75
N GLY A 48 -34.40 -28.57 -21.01
CA GLY A 48 -35.49 -29.31 -20.40
C GLY A 48 -36.52 -29.88 -21.41
N LEU A 49 -36.52 -29.41 -22.66
CA LEU A 49 -37.40 -29.92 -23.72
C LEU A 49 -36.79 -31.11 -24.49
N LEU A 50 -35.56 -31.49 -24.19
CA LEU A 50 -34.84 -32.62 -24.82
C LEU A 50 -34.66 -33.83 -23.88
N GLY A 51 -35.47 -33.95 -22.82
CA GLY A 51 -35.50 -35.16 -22.00
C GLY A 51 -34.30 -35.35 -21.07
N CYS A 52 -33.53 -34.33 -20.76
CA CYS A 52 -32.49 -34.40 -19.72
C CYS A 52 -33.13 -34.19 -18.36
N ALA A 53 -32.94 -35.16 -17.44
CA ALA A 53 -33.39 -35.08 -16.05
C ALA A 53 -32.85 -33.77 -15.38
N THR A 54 -33.72 -33.09 -14.63
CA THR A 54 -33.31 -31.96 -13.79
C THR A 54 -32.25 -32.44 -12.79
N PRO A 55 -31.08 -31.78 -12.68
CA PRO A 55 -30.04 -32.21 -11.76
C PRO A 55 -30.60 -32.26 -10.34
N THR A 56 -30.39 -33.39 -9.67
CA THR A 56 -30.82 -33.61 -8.29
C THR A 56 -30.04 -32.72 -7.32
N LEU A 57 -30.49 -32.64 -6.07
CA LEU A 57 -29.76 -31.94 -5.01
C LEU A 57 -28.37 -32.56 -4.78
N GLU A 58 -28.17 -33.82 -5.11
CA GLU A 58 -26.87 -34.50 -5.09
C GLU A 58 -25.98 -34.08 -6.25
N ASP A 59 -26.52 -33.95 -7.47
CA ASP A 59 -25.78 -33.43 -8.63
C ASP A 59 -25.35 -31.98 -8.40
N ARG A 60 -26.18 -31.16 -7.73
CA ARG A 60 -25.80 -29.81 -7.32
C ARG A 60 -24.73 -29.80 -6.23
N ARG A 61 -24.75 -30.80 -5.32
CA ARG A 61 -23.68 -30.98 -4.31
C ARG A 61 -22.37 -31.47 -4.95
N GLU A 62 -22.42 -32.25 -6.03
CA GLU A 62 -21.26 -32.66 -6.78
C GLU A 62 -20.69 -31.53 -7.62
N LEU A 63 -21.50 -30.69 -8.27
CA LEU A 63 -21.06 -29.48 -8.96
C LEU A 63 -20.43 -28.44 -8.02
N ILE A 64 -20.86 -28.40 -6.74
CA ILE A 64 -20.21 -27.60 -5.69
C ILE A 64 -18.92 -28.26 -5.17
N ARG A 65 -18.74 -29.57 -5.38
CA ARG A 65 -17.53 -30.32 -4.97
C ARG A 65 -16.32 -30.10 -5.86
N GLU A 66 -16.49 -29.63 -7.07
CA GLU A 66 -15.38 -29.41 -8.01
C GLU A 66 -15.00 -27.93 -8.13
N ASP A 67 -14.76 -27.22 -7.03
CA ASP A 67 -13.96 -26.01 -7.08
C ASP A 67 -12.49 -26.43 -7.32
N PRO A 68 -11.92 -26.14 -8.51
CA PRO A 68 -10.52 -26.50 -8.83
C PRO A 68 -9.54 -25.99 -7.76
N ARG A 69 -9.92 -24.95 -7.00
CA ARG A 69 -9.16 -24.40 -5.89
C ARG A 69 -9.13 -25.32 -4.67
N LYS A 70 -10.17 -26.17 -4.48
CA LYS A 70 -10.24 -27.14 -3.37
C LYS A 70 -9.44 -28.43 -3.66
N GLN A 71 -9.09 -28.69 -4.91
CA GLN A 71 -8.36 -29.91 -5.31
C GLN A 71 -6.86 -29.72 -5.49
N ALA A 72 -6.33 -28.53 -5.29
CA ALA A 72 -4.89 -28.30 -5.33
C ALA A 72 -4.19 -29.06 -4.19
N ARG A 73 -3.93 -30.37 -4.40
CA ARG A 73 -3.00 -31.12 -3.57
C ARG A 73 -1.61 -30.57 -3.82
N PHE A 74 -1.11 -29.79 -2.86
CA PHE A 74 0.25 -29.27 -2.94
C PHE A 74 1.22 -30.43 -2.92
N GLN A 75 2.06 -30.50 -3.97
CA GLN A 75 3.15 -31.46 -4.02
C GLN A 75 4.16 -31.14 -2.91
N GLU A 76 4.86 -32.15 -2.39
CA GLU A 76 5.93 -31.93 -1.43
C GLU A 76 7.10 -31.17 -2.08
N GLY A 77 7.82 -30.38 -1.29
CA GLY A 77 8.98 -29.62 -1.73
C GLY A 77 8.74 -28.11 -1.91
N PRO A 78 9.78 -27.38 -2.32
CA PRO A 78 9.72 -25.93 -2.45
C PRO A 78 8.79 -25.50 -3.59
N PRO A 79 8.18 -24.31 -3.53
CA PRO A 79 7.40 -23.77 -4.62
C PRO A 79 8.30 -23.42 -5.82
N ARG A 80 7.75 -23.51 -7.02
CA ARG A 80 8.41 -22.97 -8.22
C ARG A 80 8.35 -21.45 -8.24
N ARG A 81 7.27 -20.88 -7.69
CA ARG A 81 7.02 -19.44 -7.65
C ARG A 81 6.46 -18.99 -6.32
N VAL A 82 6.80 -17.77 -5.96
CA VAL A 82 6.16 -17.02 -4.87
C VAL A 82 5.45 -15.82 -5.47
N MET A 83 4.17 -15.66 -5.14
CA MET A 83 3.38 -14.47 -5.46
C MET A 83 3.14 -13.69 -4.17
N MET A 84 3.78 -12.53 -4.07
CA MET A 84 3.59 -11.55 -3.00
C MET A 84 2.57 -10.53 -3.46
N ILE A 85 1.46 -10.42 -2.74
CA ILE A 85 0.40 -9.43 -2.97
C ILE A 85 0.40 -8.48 -1.78
N SER A 86 0.68 -7.20 -2.00
CA SER A 86 0.48 -6.15 -1.02
C SER A 86 -0.87 -5.50 -1.24
N VAL A 87 -1.65 -5.37 -0.17
CA VAL A 87 -2.94 -4.69 -0.17
C VAL A 87 -2.86 -3.46 0.72
N ALA A 88 -3.13 -2.29 0.14
CA ALA A 88 -3.02 -1.04 0.87
C ALA A 88 -4.03 -0.98 2.02
N GLY A 89 -3.52 -0.81 3.23
CA GLY A 89 -4.31 -0.66 4.44
C GLY A 89 -4.94 -1.92 4.99
N LEU A 90 -4.62 -3.11 4.46
CA LEU A 90 -5.17 -4.38 4.95
C LEU A 90 -4.83 -4.61 6.43
N GLN A 91 -5.84 -4.93 7.22
CA GLN A 91 -5.71 -5.32 8.63
C GLN A 91 -6.21 -6.75 8.85
N ALA A 92 -5.81 -7.36 9.96
CA ALA A 92 -6.24 -8.72 10.29
C ALA A 92 -7.76 -8.81 10.50
N SER A 93 -8.40 -7.76 11.01
CA SER A 93 -9.85 -7.64 11.19
C SER A 93 -10.67 -7.73 9.90
N ASP A 94 -10.04 -7.51 8.73
CA ASP A 94 -10.75 -7.52 7.45
C ASP A 94 -11.10 -8.94 6.97
N TYR A 95 -10.40 -9.96 7.52
CA TYR A 95 -10.60 -11.37 7.17
C TYR A 95 -10.62 -12.34 8.38
N LEU A 96 -10.33 -11.85 9.59
CA LEU A 96 -10.44 -12.62 10.84
C LEU A 96 -11.63 -12.11 11.67
N ASP A 97 -12.22 -13.01 12.44
CA ASP A 97 -13.20 -12.65 13.47
C ASP A 97 -12.54 -11.96 14.68
N PRO A 98 -13.30 -11.37 15.61
CA PRO A 98 -12.76 -10.73 16.80
C PRO A 98 -11.92 -11.65 17.72
N PHE A 99 -12.02 -12.97 17.53
CA PHE A 99 -11.26 -13.97 18.28
C PHE A 99 -10.00 -14.43 17.51
N GLY A 100 -9.70 -13.81 16.37
CA GLY A 100 -8.56 -14.13 15.52
C GLY A 100 -8.73 -15.45 14.75
N HIS A 101 -9.96 -15.95 14.58
CA HIS A 101 -10.22 -17.07 13.69
C HIS A 101 -10.48 -16.56 12.27
N ALA A 102 -9.94 -17.25 11.28
CA ALA A 102 -10.36 -16.99 9.91
C ALA A 102 -11.84 -17.31 9.77
N ALA A 103 -12.58 -16.35 9.24
CA ALA A 103 -14.03 -16.44 9.13
C ALA A 103 -14.45 -17.71 8.39
N ALA A 104 -15.48 -18.38 8.91
CA ALA A 104 -16.08 -19.55 8.27
C ALA A 104 -16.75 -19.15 6.95
N ASP A 105 -16.94 -20.13 6.05
CA ASP A 105 -17.70 -19.91 4.81
C ASP A 105 -19.10 -19.38 5.16
N GLY A 106 -19.46 -18.19 4.63
CA GLY A 106 -20.73 -17.53 4.91
C GLY A 106 -20.73 -16.54 6.09
N ALA A 107 -19.63 -16.36 6.80
CA ALA A 107 -19.51 -15.28 7.78
C ALA A 107 -19.42 -13.92 7.07
N LEU A 108 -19.95 -12.89 7.74
CA LEU A 108 -19.90 -11.52 7.26
C LEU A 108 -18.49 -10.96 7.51
N VAL A 109 -17.59 -11.18 6.56
CA VAL A 109 -16.26 -10.54 6.50
C VAL A 109 -16.12 -9.85 5.17
N HIS A 110 -15.29 -8.79 5.12
CA HIS A 110 -15.09 -8.03 3.89
C HIS A 110 -14.30 -8.82 2.84
N MET A 111 -13.43 -9.76 3.28
CA MET A 111 -12.53 -10.51 2.41
C MET A 111 -12.64 -12.03 2.57
N PRO A 112 -13.72 -12.66 2.09
CA PRO A 112 -13.96 -14.11 2.26
C PRO A 112 -12.93 -15.01 1.54
N SER A 113 -12.40 -14.62 0.39
CA SER A 113 -11.33 -15.37 -0.30
C SER A 113 -10.05 -15.38 0.52
N LEU A 114 -9.67 -14.23 1.08
CA LEU A 114 -8.50 -14.11 1.94
C LEU A 114 -8.70 -14.86 3.28
N ALA A 115 -9.90 -14.81 3.87
CA ALA A 115 -10.25 -15.60 5.06
C ALA A 115 -10.08 -17.11 4.82
N ARG A 116 -10.47 -17.60 3.64
CA ARG A 116 -10.23 -19.00 3.25
C ARG A 116 -8.72 -19.31 3.17
N LEU A 117 -7.92 -18.44 2.54
CA LEU A 117 -6.46 -18.63 2.49
C LEU A 117 -5.83 -18.63 3.89
N ALA A 118 -6.28 -17.75 4.78
CA ALA A 118 -5.83 -17.69 6.17
C ALA A 118 -6.15 -18.98 6.94
N ARG A 119 -7.33 -19.57 6.70
CA ARG A 119 -7.77 -20.82 7.32
C ARG A 119 -6.99 -22.03 6.80
N GLU A 120 -6.76 -22.08 5.49
CA GLU A 120 -6.09 -23.20 4.83
C GLU A 120 -4.55 -23.10 4.87
N GLY A 121 -3.99 -21.95 5.18
CA GLY A 121 -2.56 -21.67 5.22
C GLY A 121 -2.06 -21.25 6.59
N ALA A 122 -1.31 -20.17 6.62
CA ALA A 122 -0.79 -19.54 7.82
C ALA A 122 -1.21 -18.07 7.89
N THR A 123 -1.53 -17.57 9.07
CA THR A 123 -1.87 -16.17 9.29
C THR A 123 -1.23 -15.60 10.54
N GLY A 124 -0.91 -14.29 10.52
CA GLY A 124 -0.55 -13.51 11.68
C GLY A 124 -1.78 -12.84 12.29
N LEU A 125 -1.95 -12.95 13.60
CA LEU A 125 -2.99 -12.22 14.33
C LEU A 125 -2.66 -10.73 14.42
N ALA A 126 -1.36 -10.40 14.51
CA ALA A 126 -0.83 -9.05 14.40
C ALA A 126 0.43 -9.10 13.54
N ALA A 127 0.40 -8.52 12.35
CA ALA A 127 1.60 -8.33 11.55
C ALA A 127 2.10 -6.90 11.73
N MET A 128 3.39 -6.75 12.01
CA MET A 128 3.99 -5.49 12.40
C MET A 128 4.78 -4.89 11.25
N PRO A 129 4.34 -3.77 10.68
CA PRO A 129 5.13 -3.01 9.72
C PRO A 129 6.36 -2.39 10.39
N PRO A 130 7.35 -1.91 9.61
CA PRO A 130 8.46 -1.16 10.19
C PRO A 130 7.95 0.10 10.89
N SER A 131 8.80 0.70 11.70
CA SER A 131 8.56 2.01 12.28
C SER A 131 9.58 3.01 11.71
N PRO A 132 9.14 4.16 11.19
CA PRO A 132 7.75 4.56 10.99
C PRO A 132 7.04 3.77 9.88
N GLY A 133 5.73 3.56 10.05
CA GLY A 133 4.90 2.85 9.09
C GLY A 133 4.48 3.75 7.93
N ALA A 134 5.32 3.90 6.91
CA ALA A 134 4.97 4.54 5.66
C ALA A 134 4.89 3.52 4.52
N ILE A 135 4.15 3.84 3.47
CA ILE A 135 3.88 2.88 2.37
C ILE A 135 5.19 2.37 1.76
N ARG A 136 6.08 3.26 1.33
CA ARG A 136 7.35 2.87 0.68
C ARG A 136 8.31 2.24 1.66
N THR A 137 8.31 2.70 2.90
CA THR A 137 9.12 2.13 3.99
C THR A 137 8.75 0.67 4.24
N SER A 138 7.45 0.36 4.33
CA SER A 138 6.98 -1.02 4.54
C SER A 138 7.32 -1.92 3.36
N HIS A 139 7.09 -1.46 2.12
CA HIS A 139 7.41 -2.24 0.93
C HIS A 139 8.92 -2.50 0.79
N ALA A 140 9.76 -1.53 1.18
CA ALA A 140 11.21 -1.70 1.22
C ALA A 140 11.62 -2.75 2.25
N THR A 141 11.06 -2.70 3.46
CA THR A 141 11.29 -3.69 4.51
C THR A 141 10.87 -5.09 4.07
N ILE A 142 9.67 -5.24 3.48
CA ILE A 142 9.12 -6.53 3.00
C ILE A 142 10.05 -7.19 1.98
N VAL A 143 10.73 -6.45 1.12
CA VAL A 143 11.55 -7.02 0.05
C VAL A 143 13.05 -7.10 0.38
N THR A 144 13.51 -6.44 1.42
CA THR A 144 14.93 -6.45 1.81
C THR A 144 15.22 -7.26 3.08
N GLY A 145 14.23 -7.38 3.99
CA GLY A 145 14.46 -7.89 5.33
C GLY A 145 15.35 -6.98 6.19
N LEU A 146 15.35 -5.67 5.88
CA LEU A 146 16.11 -4.63 6.58
C LEU A 146 15.17 -3.62 7.22
N SER A 147 15.62 -2.96 8.28
CA SER A 147 14.92 -1.82 8.88
C SER A 147 15.06 -0.56 8.03
N PRO A 148 14.18 0.45 8.20
CA PRO A 148 14.23 1.72 7.46
C PRO A 148 15.60 2.40 7.49
N ALA A 149 16.25 2.45 8.65
CA ALA A 149 17.59 3.01 8.80
C ALA A 149 18.68 2.25 8.02
N ARG A 150 18.42 0.97 7.68
CA ARG A 150 19.36 0.11 6.94
C ARG A 150 19.09 0.10 5.45
N HIS A 151 17.82 0.01 5.02
CA HIS A 151 17.53 0.02 3.57
C HIS A 151 17.41 1.44 2.99
N GLY A 152 17.44 2.50 3.81
CA GLY A 152 17.48 3.90 3.37
C GLY A 152 16.14 4.54 3.00
N ILE A 153 15.06 3.77 2.91
CA ILE A 153 13.71 4.27 2.61
C ILE A 153 13.01 4.56 3.94
N ILE A 154 13.21 5.77 4.45
CA ILE A 154 12.79 6.16 5.80
C ILE A 154 11.37 6.74 5.90
N ALA A 155 10.75 7.02 4.77
CA ALA A 155 9.43 7.61 4.61
C ALA A 155 8.93 7.42 3.17
N ASP A 156 7.80 8.02 2.79
CA ASP A 156 7.35 8.05 1.40
C ASP A 156 8.13 9.04 0.53
N SER A 157 8.79 10.02 1.16
CA SER A 157 9.66 11.01 0.51
C SER A 157 10.78 11.45 1.43
N THR A 158 11.85 11.98 0.84
CA THR A 158 12.93 12.70 1.53
C THR A 158 12.89 14.19 1.19
N LEU A 159 13.76 14.98 1.83
CA LEU A 159 14.02 16.36 1.45
C LEU A 159 15.06 16.42 0.34
N ASP A 160 14.94 17.42 -0.55
CA ASP A 160 16.04 17.80 -1.44
C ASP A 160 17.20 18.41 -0.63
N ASP A 161 18.35 18.60 -1.29
CA ASP A 161 19.57 19.14 -0.65
C ASP A 161 19.35 20.54 -0.08
N ASP A 162 18.48 21.35 -0.69
CA ASP A 162 18.06 22.66 -0.21
C ASP A 162 17.02 22.57 0.92
N GLY A 163 16.46 21.38 1.14
CA GLY A 163 15.52 21.08 2.21
C GLY A 163 14.14 21.68 2.06
N GLY A 164 13.81 22.19 0.86
CA GLY A 164 12.51 22.83 0.62
C GLY A 164 11.48 21.91 -0.03
N ARG A 165 11.89 20.95 -0.82
CA ARG A 165 11.02 20.09 -1.63
C ARG A 165 11.03 18.64 -1.18
N ALA A 166 9.86 18.01 -1.13
CA ALA A 166 9.76 16.59 -0.92
C ALA A 166 10.07 15.83 -2.21
N ILE A 167 11.02 14.89 -2.16
CA ILE A 167 11.39 14.00 -3.26
C ILE A 167 10.90 12.59 -2.91
N PRO A 168 9.91 12.03 -3.65
CA PRO A 168 9.42 10.68 -3.41
C PRO A 168 10.51 9.63 -3.66
N PHE A 169 10.58 8.61 -2.82
CA PHE A 169 11.45 7.44 -3.01
C PHE A 169 10.87 6.50 -4.10
N MET A 170 10.99 6.87 -5.36
CA MET A 170 10.47 6.10 -6.49
C MET A 170 11.50 5.17 -7.12
N ASP A 171 12.78 5.56 -7.09
CA ASP A 171 13.87 4.92 -7.80
C ASP A 171 14.50 3.79 -6.97
N HIS A 172 14.74 2.64 -7.60
CA HIS A 172 15.38 1.48 -6.97
C HIS A 172 16.80 1.78 -6.45
N ARG A 173 17.48 2.79 -6.99
CA ARG A 173 18.81 3.24 -6.52
C ARG A 173 18.77 3.86 -5.13
N SER A 174 17.60 4.20 -4.62
CA SER A 174 17.43 4.66 -3.23
C SER A 174 17.63 3.55 -2.21
N PHE A 175 17.54 2.28 -2.63
CA PHE A 175 17.76 1.14 -1.73
C PHE A 175 19.20 0.96 -1.34
N GLN A 176 19.41 0.65 -0.06
CA GLN A 176 20.61 0.05 0.47
C GLN A 176 20.30 -1.43 0.75
N GLY A 177 21.26 -2.33 0.46
CA GLY A 177 21.05 -3.76 0.55
C GLY A 177 20.45 -4.38 -0.73
N THR A 178 20.24 -5.69 -0.73
CA THR A 178 19.79 -6.47 -1.89
C THR A 178 18.30 -6.81 -1.74
N PRO A 179 17.41 -6.19 -2.52
CA PRO A 179 16.00 -6.55 -2.51
C PRO A 179 15.76 -7.92 -3.19
N LEU A 180 14.64 -8.57 -2.85
CA LEU A 180 14.27 -9.89 -3.36
C LEU A 180 14.35 -10.00 -4.89
N TRP A 181 14.00 -8.96 -5.62
CA TRP A 181 14.05 -9.01 -7.10
C TRP A 181 15.48 -9.11 -7.64
N ASP A 182 16.48 -8.52 -6.97
CA ASP A 182 17.88 -8.67 -7.34
C ASP A 182 18.40 -10.07 -6.98
N ALA A 183 18.01 -10.60 -5.81
CA ALA A 183 18.32 -11.96 -5.42
C ALA A 183 17.69 -13.02 -6.36
N ALA A 184 16.55 -12.70 -6.97
CA ALA A 184 15.78 -13.57 -7.84
C ALA A 184 16.06 -13.39 -9.35
N LEU A 185 17.06 -12.60 -9.76
CA LEU A 185 17.34 -12.27 -11.17
C LEU A 185 17.36 -13.50 -12.11
N GLY A 186 17.91 -14.62 -11.68
CA GLY A 186 17.98 -15.85 -12.47
C GLY A 186 16.66 -16.65 -12.57
N ARG A 187 15.62 -16.27 -11.83
CA ARG A 187 14.33 -16.97 -11.76
C ARG A 187 13.19 -16.29 -12.51
N GLY A 188 13.46 -15.10 -13.08
CA GLY A 188 12.43 -14.24 -13.64
C GLY A 188 11.59 -13.54 -12.55
N VAL A 189 11.38 -12.23 -12.73
CA VAL A 189 10.64 -11.38 -11.80
C VAL A 189 9.54 -10.64 -12.54
N VAL A 190 8.36 -10.57 -11.93
CA VAL A 190 7.25 -9.69 -12.32
C VAL A 190 6.98 -8.73 -11.18
N SER A 191 6.95 -7.43 -11.47
CA SER A 191 6.60 -6.37 -10.51
C SER A 191 5.52 -5.48 -11.10
N LEU A 192 4.34 -5.49 -10.49
CA LEU A 192 3.19 -4.72 -10.94
C LEU A 192 2.70 -3.78 -9.83
N GLY A 193 3.00 -2.50 -9.99
CA GLY A 193 2.63 -1.45 -9.04
C GLY A 193 3.45 -1.42 -7.75
N TRP A 194 4.49 -2.26 -7.62
CA TRP A 194 5.30 -2.31 -6.39
C TRP A 194 6.11 -1.04 -6.21
N PRO A 195 6.07 -0.41 -5.01
CA PRO A 195 6.77 0.84 -4.74
C PRO A 195 8.30 0.74 -4.88
N THR A 196 8.91 1.88 -5.21
CA THR A 196 10.38 2.05 -5.26
C THR A 196 11.08 1.08 -6.22
N THR A 197 10.41 0.66 -7.30
CA THR A 197 10.98 -0.24 -8.30
C THR A 197 11.34 0.44 -9.62
N SER A 198 11.12 1.75 -9.76
CA SER A 198 11.46 2.48 -10.98
C SER A 198 12.93 2.31 -11.33
N GLY A 199 13.21 1.87 -12.57
CA GLY A 199 14.57 1.61 -13.06
C GLY A 199 15.22 0.32 -12.57
N ALA A 200 14.54 -0.52 -11.78
CA ALA A 200 15.04 -1.83 -11.36
C ALA A 200 15.23 -2.78 -12.56
N ARG A 201 16.18 -3.72 -12.45
CA ARG A 201 16.45 -4.74 -13.47
C ARG A 201 15.39 -5.85 -13.47
N ILE A 202 14.14 -5.46 -13.71
CA ILE A 202 12.99 -6.37 -13.74
C ILE A 202 12.46 -6.40 -15.17
N GLU A 203 12.39 -7.60 -15.78
CA GLU A 203 11.97 -7.76 -17.17
C GLU A 203 10.50 -7.36 -17.40
N ARG A 204 9.64 -7.61 -16.40
CA ARG A 204 8.20 -7.32 -16.46
C ARG A 204 7.82 -6.39 -15.32
N ILE A 205 8.02 -5.10 -15.56
CA ILE A 205 7.80 -4.06 -14.55
C ILE A 205 6.70 -3.08 -14.98
N LEU A 206 5.75 -2.86 -14.08
CA LEU A 206 4.86 -1.71 -14.04
C LEU A 206 5.19 -0.94 -12.76
N PRO A 207 5.78 0.26 -12.83
CA PRO A 207 6.13 1.01 -11.65
C PRO A 207 4.88 1.51 -10.92
N GLU A 208 5.05 1.89 -9.66
CA GLU A 208 4.02 2.59 -8.93
C GLU A 208 3.68 3.95 -9.56
N ARG A 209 2.46 4.45 -9.30
CA ARG A 209 2.09 5.81 -9.65
C ARG A 209 2.62 6.79 -8.59
N ASN A 210 3.17 7.91 -9.02
CA ASN A 210 3.40 9.04 -8.13
C ASN A 210 2.07 9.81 -7.92
N VAL A 211 1.40 9.56 -6.81
CA VAL A 211 0.12 10.21 -6.47
C VAL A 211 0.24 11.72 -6.24
N ALA A 212 1.44 12.22 -5.96
CA ALA A 212 1.70 13.66 -5.82
C ALA A 212 1.72 14.41 -7.16
N ILE A 213 1.83 13.70 -8.29
CA ILE A 213 1.78 14.30 -9.62
C ILE A 213 0.35 14.18 -10.16
N ALA A 214 -0.31 15.30 -10.33
CA ALA A 214 -1.60 15.34 -11.02
C ALA A 214 -1.43 14.97 -12.50
N GLY A 215 -2.42 14.29 -13.08
CA GLY A 215 -2.45 13.98 -14.51
C GLY A 215 -2.74 12.54 -14.86
N ASP A 216 -2.59 12.22 -16.15
CA ASP A 216 -2.85 10.90 -16.70
C ASP A 216 -1.86 9.86 -16.16
N TRP A 217 -2.40 8.84 -15.48
CA TRP A 217 -1.63 7.73 -14.96
C TRP A 217 -0.79 7.02 -16.03
N LEU A 218 -1.36 6.78 -17.22
CA LEU A 218 -0.65 6.15 -18.33
C LEU A 218 0.57 6.96 -18.77
N ALA A 219 0.44 8.29 -18.83
CA ALA A 219 1.56 9.16 -19.16
C ALA A 219 2.68 9.10 -18.09
N GLN A 220 2.31 9.03 -16.81
CA GLN A 220 3.27 8.97 -15.72
C GLN A 220 4.10 7.68 -15.70
N ILE A 221 3.48 6.53 -15.99
CA ILE A 221 4.16 5.22 -15.91
C ILE A 221 4.87 4.82 -17.21
N ARG A 222 4.61 5.50 -18.33
CA ARG A 222 5.15 5.16 -19.65
C ARG A 222 6.68 5.02 -19.65
N GLY A 223 7.38 5.94 -18.99
CA GLY A 223 8.84 5.95 -18.95
C GLY A 223 9.47 4.87 -18.05
N GLY A 224 8.69 4.30 -17.13
CA GLY A 224 9.18 3.29 -16.17
C GLY A 224 8.65 1.88 -16.40
N ALA A 225 7.60 1.73 -17.21
CA ALA A 225 7.07 0.41 -17.57
C ALA A 225 7.96 -0.29 -18.60
N SER A 226 8.17 -1.59 -18.45
CA SER A 226 8.87 -2.38 -19.48
C SER A 226 8.03 -2.44 -20.77
N PRO A 227 8.67 -2.55 -21.97
CA PRO A 227 7.95 -2.54 -23.25
C PRO A 227 6.81 -3.55 -23.33
N ILE A 228 7.03 -4.76 -22.82
CA ILE A 228 6.01 -5.82 -22.86
C ILE A 228 4.82 -5.51 -21.95
N VAL A 229 5.04 -4.91 -20.78
CA VAL A 229 3.96 -4.49 -19.87
C VAL A 229 3.23 -3.30 -20.45
N TRP A 230 3.97 -2.33 -21.01
CA TRP A 230 3.38 -1.16 -21.65
C TRP A 230 2.46 -1.53 -22.81
N GLN A 231 2.89 -2.44 -23.69
CA GLN A 231 2.08 -2.93 -24.80
C GLN A 231 0.76 -3.56 -24.33
N LYS A 232 0.80 -4.40 -23.28
CA LYS A 232 -0.40 -5.01 -22.70
C LYS A 232 -1.33 -3.97 -22.12
N LEU A 233 -0.81 -3.01 -21.38
CA LEU A 233 -1.58 -1.94 -20.78
C LEU A 233 -2.25 -1.05 -21.85
N GLN A 234 -1.54 -0.73 -22.95
CA GLN A 234 -2.14 -0.01 -24.08
C GLN A 234 -3.27 -0.79 -24.73
N ALA A 235 -3.13 -2.10 -24.89
CA ALA A 235 -4.19 -2.94 -25.45
C ALA A 235 -5.44 -2.94 -24.57
N LEU A 236 -5.29 -3.03 -23.25
CA LEU A 236 -6.40 -2.92 -22.29
C LEU A 236 -7.05 -1.53 -22.36
N ALA A 237 -6.27 -0.45 -22.40
CA ALA A 237 -6.78 0.91 -22.52
C ALA A 237 -7.59 1.14 -23.82
N LEU A 238 -7.15 0.55 -24.91
CA LEU A 238 -7.89 0.64 -26.19
C LEU A 238 -9.20 -0.14 -26.13
N ALA A 239 -9.19 -1.36 -25.59
CA ALA A 239 -10.39 -2.16 -25.43
C ALA A 239 -11.43 -1.47 -24.53
N GLU A 240 -10.99 -0.88 -23.42
CA GLU A 240 -11.89 -0.17 -22.50
C GLU A 240 -12.47 1.10 -23.13
N ARG A 241 -11.70 1.86 -23.90
CA ARG A 241 -12.20 3.02 -24.65
C ARG A 241 -13.28 2.63 -25.66
N GLU A 242 -13.11 1.48 -26.32
CA GLU A 242 -14.11 0.95 -27.25
C GLU A 242 -15.41 0.56 -26.55
N ILE A 243 -15.31 -0.08 -25.37
CA ILE A 243 -16.48 -0.42 -24.55
C ILE A 243 -17.20 0.85 -24.07
N ILE A 244 -16.49 1.84 -23.54
CA ILE A 244 -17.07 3.12 -23.12
C ILE A 244 -17.78 3.82 -24.29
N SER A 245 -17.16 3.83 -25.46
CA SER A 245 -17.74 4.43 -26.65
C SER A 245 -19.03 3.73 -27.11
N ARG A 246 -19.04 2.39 -27.12
CA ARG A 246 -20.22 1.58 -27.50
C ARG A 246 -21.38 1.73 -26.54
N GLU A 247 -21.10 1.84 -25.25
CA GLU A 247 -22.13 1.95 -24.22
C GLU A 247 -22.65 3.39 -24.06
N ASN A 248 -22.16 4.33 -24.86
CA ASN A 248 -22.53 5.76 -24.83
C ASN A 248 -22.53 6.35 -23.42
N LYS A 249 -21.54 5.95 -22.60
CA LYS A 249 -21.39 6.40 -21.23
C LYS A 249 -20.84 7.82 -21.22
N GLU A 250 -21.37 8.67 -20.35
CA GLU A 250 -20.88 10.05 -20.11
C GLU A 250 -19.46 10.11 -19.53
N ARG A 251 -18.79 8.98 -19.48
CA ARG A 251 -17.48 8.83 -18.91
C ARG A 251 -16.40 9.27 -19.90
N ASN A 252 -15.45 10.09 -19.42
CA ASN A 252 -14.29 10.47 -20.21
C ASN A 252 -13.33 9.26 -20.39
N PRO A 253 -13.13 8.75 -21.62
CA PRO A 253 -12.22 7.63 -21.87
C PRO A 253 -10.77 7.91 -21.47
N ALA A 254 -10.36 9.17 -21.39
CA ALA A 254 -9.01 9.56 -20.94
C ALA A 254 -8.83 9.41 -19.41
N SER A 255 -9.90 9.22 -18.64
CA SER A 255 -9.83 8.99 -17.19
C SER A 255 -9.56 7.53 -16.79
N TRP A 256 -9.52 6.61 -17.76
CA TRP A 256 -9.18 5.20 -17.48
C TRP A 256 -7.65 5.01 -17.36
N PRO A 257 -7.20 4.16 -16.45
CA PRO A 257 -7.99 3.58 -15.37
C PRO A 257 -8.13 4.54 -14.18
N ASN A 258 -9.31 4.55 -13.55
CA ASN A 258 -9.44 5.14 -12.22
C ASN A 258 -8.79 4.20 -11.17
N SER A 259 -8.78 4.58 -9.88
CA SER A 259 -8.13 3.79 -8.84
C SER A 259 -8.70 2.37 -8.68
N GLN A 260 -10.00 2.18 -8.93
CA GLN A 260 -10.64 0.86 -8.86
C GLN A 260 -10.27 -0.01 -10.07
N GLU A 261 -10.21 0.57 -11.24
CA GLU A 261 -9.88 -0.11 -12.50
C GLU A 261 -8.39 -0.42 -12.62
N LYS A 262 -7.55 0.34 -11.93
CA LYS A 262 -6.11 0.11 -11.91
C LYS A 262 -5.77 -1.27 -11.38
N ASP A 263 -6.36 -1.68 -10.26
CA ASP A 263 -6.09 -3.00 -9.67
C ASP A 263 -6.59 -4.11 -10.59
N SER A 264 -7.76 -3.94 -11.21
CA SER A 264 -8.29 -4.89 -12.20
C SER A 264 -7.38 -4.99 -13.44
N ALA A 265 -6.83 -3.87 -13.93
CA ALA A 265 -5.88 -3.87 -15.03
C ALA A 265 -4.55 -4.56 -14.66
N ILE A 266 -4.05 -4.34 -13.45
CA ILE A 266 -2.86 -5.01 -12.91
C ILE A 266 -3.07 -6.52 -12.87
N VAL A 267 -4.21 -6.99 -12.36
CA VAL A 267 -4.55 -8.41 -12.26
C VAL A 267 -4.73 -9.03 -13.64
N GLU A 268 -5.36 -8.32 -14.58
CA GLU A 268 -5.50 -8.78 -15.97
C GLU A 268 -4.12 -8.98 -16.63
N ILE A 269 -3.20 -8.03 -16.47
CA ILE A 269 -1.82 -8.16 -16.97
C ILE A 269 -1.11 -9.35 -16.30
N ALA A 270 -1.30 -9.52 -14.98
CA ALA A 270 -0.74 -10.66 -14.26
C ALA A 270 -1.28 -11.98 -14.80
N CYS A 271 -2.60 -12.11 -15.04
CA CYS A 271 -3.22 -13.30 -15.64
C CYS A 271 -2.67 -13.60 -17.02
N GLN A 272 -2.47 -12.60 -17.87
CA GLN A 272 -1.86 -12.78 -19.18
C GLN A 272 -0.41 -13.28 -19.09
N PHE A 273 0.37 -12.83 -18.11
CA PHE A 273 1.71 -13.36 -17.86
C PHE A 273 1.70 -14.76 -17.24
N ILE A 274 0.72 -15.07 -16.38
CA ILE A 274 0.51 -16.41 -15.84
C ILE A 274 0.19 -17.39 -16.97
N ALA A 275 -0.62 -17.00 -17.95
CA ALA A 275 -0.95 -17.83 -19.12
C ALA A 275 0.24 -18.03 -20.07
N ALA A 276 1.19 -17.09 -20.12
CA ALA A 276 2.37 -17.21 -20.96
C ALA A 276 3.28 -18.37 -20.51
N GLU A 277 4.00 -19.00 -21.46
CA GLU A 277 4.87 -20.14 -21.19
C GLU A 277 6.07 -19.82 -20.30
N ARG A 278 6.59 -18.58 -20.38
CA ARG A 278 7.73 -18.13 -19.56
C ARG A 278 7.30 -17.91 -18.11
N ASP A 279 7.81 -18.75 -17.25
CA ASP A 279 7.54 -18.72 -15.81
C ASP A 279 8.39 -17.65 -15.12
N ALA A 280 7.78 -16.93 -14.17
CA ALA A 280 8.50 -16.08 -13.23
C ALA A 280 8.46 -16.72 -11.84
N GLY A 281 9.63 -16.77 -11.19
CA GLY A 281 9.76 -17.35 -9.85
C GLY A 281 9.31 -16.39 -8.74
N LEU A 282 9.36 -15.08 -8.98
CA LEU A 282 8.95 -14.05 -8.02
C LEU A 282 7.97 -13.07 -8.66
N TRP A 283 6.84 -12.88 -7.98
CA TRP A 283 5.81 -11.92 -8.33
C TRP A 283 5.61 -10.94 -7.18
N LEU A 284 5.66 -9.66 -7.50
CA LEU A 284 5.40 -8.55 -6.59
C LEU A 284 4.23 -7.76 -7.16
N ILE A 285 3.08 -7.85 -6.52
CA ILE A 285 1.84 -7.20 -6.98
C ILE A 285 1.34 -6.29 -5.87
N ARG A 286 1.00 -5.05 -6.20
CA ARG A 286 0.35 -4.13 -5.26
C ARG A 286 -1.05 -3.79 -5.74
N LEU A 287 -2.02 -3.99 -4.84
CA LEU A 287 -3.42 -3.60 -5.00
C LEU A 287 -3.69 -2.42 -4.05
N ASP A 288 -4.04 -1.27 -4.59
CA ASP A 288 -4.15 -0.03 -3.81
C ASP A 288 -5.43 0.78 -4.06
N GLN A 289 -6.47 0.15 -4.63
CA GLN A 289 -7.76 0.80 -4.83
C GLN A 289 -8.46 1.23 -3.53
N THR A 290 -8.09 0.65 -2.40
CA THR A 290 -8.56 1.02 -1.07
C THR A 290 -8.02 2.37 -0.61
N LEU A 291 -6.84 2.76 -1.09
CA LEU A 291 -6.08 3.90 -0.58
C LEU A 291 -6.83 5.24 -0.63
N PRO A 292 -7.46 5.64 -1.75
CA PRO A 292 -8.21 6.89 -1.81
C PRO A 292 -9.40 6.92 -0.85
N LEU A 293 -10.02 5.75 -0.60
CA LEU A 293 -11.19 5.63 0.27
C LEU A 293 -10.78 5.65 1.74
N PHE A 294 -9.67 5.00 2.08
CA PHE A 294 -9.11 5.10 3.44
C PHE A 294 -8.72 6.53 3.80
N TYR A 295 -8.15 7.31 2.88
CA TYR A 295 -7.87 8.72 3.12
C TYR A 295 -9.14 9.58 3.15
N GLY A 296 -10.06 9.38 2.20
CA GLY A 296 -11.20 10.26 1.97
C GLY A 296 -12.42 9.98 2.83
N ALA A 297 -12.81 8.71 2.98
CA ALA A 297 -13.94 8.27 3.80
C ALA A 297 -13.50 7.82 5.20
N GLY A 298 -12.31 7.24 5.31
CA GLY A 298 -11.76 6.65 6.52
C GLY A 298 -11.94 5.13 6.59
N PRO A 299 -11.14 4.43 7.40
CA PRO A 299 -11.30 2.99 7.63
C PRO A 299 -12.60 2.70 8.37
N GLY A 300 -13.19 1.52 8.11
CA GLY A 300 -14.45 1.06 8.73
C GLY A 300 -15.69 1.77 8.21
N THR A 301 -15.63 2.40 7.04
CA THR A 301 -16.78 2.94 6.32
C THR A 301 -17.23 1.97 5.24
N VAL A 302 -18.50 2.04 4.84
CA VAL A 302 -19.07 1.16 3.80
C VAL A 302 -18.25 1.24 2.50
N GLU A 303 -17.81 2.42 2.13
CA GLU A 303 -17.01 2.64 0.92
C GLU A 303 -15.63 1.96 1.01
N ALA A 304 -14.99 1.99 2.19
CA ALA A 304 -13.72 1.33 2.44
C ALA A 304 -13.89 -0.19 2.45
N ASP A 305 -14.94 -0.70 3.08
CA ASP A 305 -15.29 -2.13 3.16
C ASP A 305 -15.63 -2.70 1.77
N ASP A 306 -16.38 -1.96 0.96
CA ASP A 306 -16.65 -2.30 -0.44
C ASP A 306 -15.37 -2.35 -1.29
N ALA A 307 -14.39 -1.49 -1.01
CA ALA A 307 -13.12 -1.54 -1.69
C ALA A 307 -12.30 -2.78 -1.31
N LEU A 308 -12.30 -3.17 -0.03
CA LEU A 308 -11.69 -4.42 0.44
C LEU A 308 -12.34 -5.65 -0.22
N ALA A 309 -13.67 -5.68 -0.32
CA ALA A 309 -14.38 -6.75 -1.01
C ALA A 309 -14.01 -6.86 -2.51
N ARG A 310 -13.78 -5.71 -3.18
CA ARG A 310 -13.29 -5.71 -4.57
C ARG A 310 -11.85 -6.23 -4.67
N VAL A 311 -10.97 -5.84 -3.74
CA VAL A 311 -9.59 -6.38 -3.68
C VAL A 311 -9.61 -7.89 -3.44
N ASP A 312 -10.50 -8.40 -2.57
CA ASP A 312 -10.67 -9.83 -2.35
C ASP A 312 -11.07 -10.58 -3.62
N THR A 313 -11.94 -9.97 -4.44
CA THR A 313 -12.32 -10.50 -5.76
C THR A 313 -11.09 -10.60 -6.68
N GLU A 314 -10.23 -9.58 -6.70
CA GLU A 314 -9.02 -9.59 -7.52
C GLU A 314 -7.99 -10.63 -7.03
N ILE A 315 -7.87 -10.86 -5.73
CA ILE A 315 -7.06 -11.96 -5.17
C ILE A 315 -7.61 -13.31 -5.62
N GLY A 316 -8.94 -13.48 -5.62
CA GLY A 316 -9.62 -14.67 -6.15
C GLY A 316 -9.31 -14.90 -7.64
N ARG A 317 -9.37 -13.86 -8.47
CA ARG A 317 -9.03 -13.92 -9.89
C ARG A 317 -7.59 -14.37 -10.14
N LEU A 318 -6.62 -13.89 -9.37
CA LEU A 318 -5.24 -14.35 -9.47
C LEU A 318 -5.11 -15.85 -9.20
N GLN A 319 -5.82 -16.37 -8.19
CA GLN A 319 -5.86 -17.80 -7.91
C GLN A 319 -6.51 -18.60 -9.05
N GLU A 320 -7.59 -18.10 -9.62
CA GLU A 320 -8.27 -18.70 -10.78
C GLU A 320 -7.35 -18.74 -12.01
N CYS A 321 -6.63 -17.66 -12.29
CA CYS A 321 -5.65 -17.61 -13.37
C CYS A 321 -4.53 -18.64 -13.17
N LEU A 322 -4.01 -18.79 -11.94
CA LEU A 322 -3.01 -19.80 -11.61
C LEU A 322 -3.57 -21.22 -11.76
N ALA A 323 -4.81 -21.47 -11.34
CA ALA A 323 -5.48 -22.77 -11.44
C ALA A 323 -5.74 -23.14 -12.89
N ALA A 324 -6.32 -22.24 -13.69
CA ALA A 324 -6.61 -22.44 -15.11
C ALA A 324 -5.35 -22.77 -15.95
N ASN A 325 -4.18 -22.34 -15.48
CA ASN A 325 -2.89 -22.61 -16.14
C ASN A 325 -2.06 -23.73 -15.45
N ASN A 326 -2.67 -24.52 -14.56
CA ASN A 326 -2.02 -25.60 -13.81
C ASN A 326 -0.80 -25.14 -12.99
N LYS A 327 -0.80 -23.88 -12.53
CA LYS A 327 0.32 -23.26 -11.81
C LYS A 327 0.03 -23.06 -10.31
N LEU A 328 -1.22 -23.22 -9.87
CA LEU A 328 -1.63 -23.00 -8.49
C LEU A 328 -0.93 -23.96 -7.51
N SER A 329 -0.85 -25.25 -7.87
CA SER A 329 -0.23 -26.29 -7.03
C SER A 329 1.27 -26.09 -6.80
N ASP A 330 1.93 -25.30 -7.65
CA ASP A 330 3.36 -24.98 -7.60
C ASP A 330 3.66 -23.61 -7.01
N THR A 331 2.63 -22.90 -6.54
CA THR A 331 2.73 -21.51 -6.08
C THR A 331 2.57 -21.42 -4.57
N ALA A 332 3.40 -20.57 -3.94
CA ALA A 332 3.13 -20.01 -2.63
C ALA A 332 2.62 -18.58 -2.81
N ILE A 333 1.54 -18.22 -2.11
CA ILE A 333 0.92 -16.90 -2.14
C ILE A 333 1.09 -16.28 -0.76
N PHE A 334 1.61 -15.05 -0.74
CA PHE A 334 1.66 -14.19 0.44
C PHE A 334 0.77 -13.00 0.19
N VAL A 335 -0.10 -12.67 1.14
CA VAL A 335 -0.90 -11.44 1.13
C VAL A 335 -0.57 -10.66 2.39
N VAL A 336 -0.14 -9.42 2.23
CA VAL A 336 0.30 -8.57 3.34
C VAL A 336 -0.31 -7.18 3.25
N GLY A 337 -0.63 -6.60 4.42
CA GLY A 337 -0.88 -5.16 4.53
C GLY A 337 0.43 -4.38 4.54
N ASP A 338 0.40 -3.16 4.03
CA ASP A 338 1.56 -2.27 4.04
C ASP A 338 1.58 -1.35 5.26
N VAL A 339 0.47 -0.68 5.55
CA VAL A 339 0.28 0.24 6.67
C VAL A 339 -1.14 0.13 7.23
N ALA A 340 -1.31 0.39 8.53
CA ALA A 340 -2.62 0.48 9.14
C ALA A 340 -3.17 1.92 9.04
N PHE A 341 -4.44 2.04 8.67
CA PHE A 341 -5.15 3.31 8.65
C PHE A 341 -6.00 3.50 9.90
N HIS A 342 -6.05 4.74 10.39
CA HIS A 342 -6.84 5.11 11.56
C HIS A 342 -7.71 6.32 11.26
N PRO A 343 -8.92 6.41 11.85
CA PRO A 343 -9.77 7.58 11.73
C PRO A 343 -9.04 8.84 12.22
N VAL A 344 -9.18 9.94 11.48
CA VAL A 344 -8.63 11.25 11.86
C VAL A 344 -9.68 12.33 11.66
N HIS A 345 -9.60 13.39 12.47
CA HIS A 345 -10.52 14.52 12.43
C HIS A 345 -9.82 15.87 12.59
N THR A 346 -8.54 15.88 12.99
CA THR A 346 -7.77 17.10 13.23
C THR A 346 -6.44 17.03 12.49
N THR A 347 -6.11 18.07 11.73
CA THR A 347 -4.79 18.27 11.15
C THR A 347 -4.02 19.27 12.01
N VAL A 348 -2.81 18.90 12.43
CA VAL A 348 -1.83 19.77 13.09
C VAL A 348 -0.72 20.07 12.09
N SER A 349 -0.41 21.36 11.89
CA SER A 349 0.63 21.83 10.97
C SER A 349 1.82 22.38 11.75
N PRO A 350 2.85 21.57 12.05
CA PRO A 350 4.00 21.98 12.85
C PRO A 350 4.74 23.18 12.23
N ASN A 351 4.78 23.25 10.89
CA ASN A 351 5.45 24.35 10.20
C ASN A 351 4.78 25.71 10.42
N VAL A 352 3.48 25.77 10.67
CA VAL A 352 2.81 27.03 11.07
C VAL A 352 3.39 27.54 12.40
N ILE A 353 3.69 26.64 13.34
CA ILE A 353 4.29 26.97 14.63
C ILE A 353 5.72 27.47 14.42
N LEU A 354 6.50 26.78 13.58
CA LEU A 354 7.87 27.16 13.25
C LEU A 354 7.94 28.48 12.49
N VAL A 355 6.99 28.77 11.59
CA VAL A 355 6.86 30.09 10.93
C VAL A 355 6.62 31.20 11.95
N ARG A 356 5.71 31.00 12.90
CA ARG A 356 5.40 31.96 13.96
C ARG A 356 6.60 32.21 14.89
N ALA A 357 7.45 31.21 15.07
CA ALA A 357 8.68 31.29 15.84
C ALA A 357 9.86 31.91 15.05
N GLY A 358 9.66 32.25 13.76
CA GLY A 358 10.73 32.79 12.90
C GLY A 358 11.73 31.74 12.39
N LEU A 359 11.45 30.46 12.59
CA LEU A 359 12.33 29.35 12.18
C LEU A 359 12.11 28.93 10.72
N VAL A 360 11.02 29.35 10.08
CA VAL A 360 10.73 29.16 8.67
C VAL A 360 10.36 30.50 8.03
N GLY A 361 11.12 30.91 7.03
CA GLY A 361 10.83 32.07 6.19
C GLY A 361 9.96 31.65 4.99
N ARG A 362 8.95 32.45 4.67
CA ARG A 362 7.95 32.14 3.62
C ARG A 362 8.22 32.94 2.35
N ASP A 363 7.99 32.33 1.20
CA ASP A 363 7.84 32.98 -0.10
C ASP A 363 6.64 32.37 -0.87
N PRO A 364 5.53 33.13 -0.99
CA PRO A 364 4.35 32.64 -1.74
C PRO A 364 4.60 32.35 -3.22
N ARG A 365 5.74 32.79 -3.78
CA ARG A 365 6.12 32.56 -5.19
C ARG A 365 6.96 31.31 -5.37
N SER A 366 7.46 30.71 -4.28
CA SER A 366 8.17 29.44 -4.32
C SER A 366 7.18 28.29 -4.42
N ASP A 367 7.51 27.24 -5.15
CA ASP A 367 6.70 26.01 -5.31
C ASP A 367 6.39 25.34 -3.96
N THR A 368 7.30 25.46 -3.00
CA THR A 368 7.14 24.90 -1.65
C THR A 368 6.55 25.90 -0.65
N GLY A 369 6.42 27.18 -1.01
CA GLY A 369 6.08 28.26 -0.09
C GLY A 369 7.20 28.63 0.89
N VAL A 370 8.31 27.91 0.90
CA VAL A 370 9.47 28.11 1.79
C VAL A 370 10.52 28.94 1.06
N ARG A 371 10.96 30.05 1.68
CA ARG A 371 12.10 30.87 1.24
C ARG A 371 13.40 30.44 1.89
N SER A 372 13.35 30.13 3.15
CA SER A 372 14.49 29.73 3.98
C SER A 372 13.99 29.03 5.22
N TRP A 373 14.81 28.21 5.82
CA TRP A 373 14.46 27.56 7.07
C TRP A 373 15.68 27.36 7.96
N LEU A 374 15.47 27.53 9.25
CA LEU A 374 16.40 27.17 10.33
C LEU A 374 16.01 25.83 10.94
N ALA A 375 14.70 25.59 11.05
CA ALA A 375 14.12 24.29 11.36
C ALA A 375 12.84 24.07 10.53
N LEU A 376 12.60 22.83 10.10
CA LEU A 376 11.47 22.45 9.24
C LEU A 376 10.94 21.09 9.65
N ALA A 377 9.62 20.94 9.76
CA ALA A 377 8.96 19.66 9.95
C ALA A 377 8.54 19.04 8.61
N ARG A 378 8.62 17.73 8.52
CA ARG A 378 8.07 16.94 7.41
C ARG A 378 7.11 15.90 7.92
N SER A 379 5.90 15.97 7.42
CA SER A 379 4.78 15.15 7.85
C SER A 379 4.74 13.83 7.08
N HIS A 380 4.50 12.74 7.79
CA HIS A 380 4.34 11.39 7.30
C HIS A 380 3.09 10.77 7.93
N GLY A 381 1.91 11.35 7.63
CA GLY A 381 0.66 10.94 8.23
C GLY A 381 0.60 11.27 9.72
N ARG A 382 0.58 10.26 10.58
CA ARG A 382 0.51 10.42 12.04
C ARG A 382 1.88 10.60 12.72
N SER A 383 2.95 10.73 11.95
CA SER A 383 4.29 11.08 12.44
C SER A 383 4.87 12.24 11.64
N ALA A 384 5.87 12.94 12.21
CA ALA A 384 6.64 13.91 11.47
C ALA A 384 8.10 13.89 11.95
N TYR A 385 9.02 14.20 11.03
CA TYR A 385 10.43 14.42 11.32
C TYR A 385 10.70 15.92 11.39
N VAL A 386 11.55 16.33 12.32
CA VAL A 386 11.97 17.73 12.44
C VAL A 386 13.47 17.83 12.14
N TYR A 387 13.78 18.60 11.12
CA TYR A 387 15.14 18.90 10.68
C TYR A 387 15.52 20.31 11.15
N ALA A 388 16.80 20.54 11.41
CA ALA A 388 17.33 21.86 11.76
C ALA A 388 18.73 22.02 11.20
N ARG A 389 19.13 23.27 10.93
CA ARG A 389 20.44 23.59 10.38
C ARG A 389 21.57 23.36 11.38
N ASP A 390 21.27 23.54 12.66
CA ASP A 390 22.20 23.34 13.78
C ASP A 390 21.45 23.01 15.09
N ALA A 391 22.21 22.74 16.15
CA ALA A 391 21.70 22.36 17.45
C ALA A 391 20.87 23.47 18.12
N THR A 392 21.24 24.73 17.95
CA THR A 392 20.52 25.87 18.53
C THR A 392 19.12 25.97 17.92
N ASN A 393 19.04 25.91 16.60
CA ASN A 393 17.77 25.94 15.87
C ASN A 393 16.89 24.71 16.20
N ALA A 394 17.52 23.53 16.42
CA ALA A 394 16.81 22.33 16.85
C ALA A 394 16.22 22.47 18.25
N LEU A 395 16.95 23.10 19.20
CA LEU A 395 16.45 23.37 20.55
C LEU A 395 15.29 24.38 20.52
N ASP A 396 15.41 25.45 19.75
CA ASP A 396 14.35 26.45 19.60
C ASP A 396 13.08 25.83 18.99
N ALA A 397 13.23 25.02 17.95
CA ALA A 397 12.12 24.29 17.34
C ALA A 397 11.47 23.33 18.33
N ARG A 398 12.28 22.56 19.08
CA ARG A 398 11.79 21.62 20.09
C ARG A 398 11.00 22.34 21.18
N LYS A 399 11.52 23.47 21.68
CA LYS A 399 10.86 24.28 22.72
C LYS A 399 9.46 24.73 22.29
N VAL A 400 9.31 25.32 21.10
CA VAL A 400 8.02 25.81 20.65
C VAL A 400 7.03 24.70 20.32
N LEU A 401 7.52 23.56 19.78
CA LEU A 401 6.69 22.40 19.49
C LEU A 401 6.27 21.66 20.77
N MET A 402 7.13 21.57 21.78
CA MET A 402 6.76 21.02 23.09
C MET A 402 5.69 21.87 23.79
N ALA A 403 5.85 23.20 23.78
CA ALA A 403 4.86 24.10 24.37
C ALA A 403 3.48 23.95 23.69
N GLU A 404 3.46 23.75 22.36
CA GLU A 404 2.20 23.50 21.64
C GLU A 404 1.64 22.10 21.94
N ALA A 405 2.50 21.07 22.05
CA ALA A 405 2.10 19.73 22.44
C ALA A 405 1.46 19.69 23.84
N GLU A 406 2.08 20.36 24.79
CA GLU A 406 1.54 20.52 26.16
C GLU A 406 0.21 21.29 26.18
N ARG A 407 0.13 22.38 25.41
CA ARG A 407 -1.07 23.22 25.32
C ARG A 407 -2.26 22.48 24.71
N THR A 408 -2.04 21.63 23.70
CA THR A 408 -3.12 21.02 22.92
C THR A 408 -3.39 19.56 23.28
N GLY A 409 -2.39 18.85 23.80
CA GLY A 409 -2.45 17.40 23.97
C GLY A 409 -2.52 16.61 22.65
N ALA A 410 -2.34 17.28 21.50
CA ALA A 410 -2.58 16.68 20.18
C ALA A 410 -1.46 15.76 19.69
N PHE A 411 -0.24 15.93 20.19
CA PHE A 411 0.91 15.15 19.78
C PHE A 411 1.98 15.09 20.88
N GLU A 412 2.97 14.24 20.70
CA GLU A 412 4.17 14.11 21.53
C GLU A 412 5.41 14.48 20.73
N VAL A 413 6.41 15.06 21.40
CA VAL A 413 7.76 15.28 20.86
C VAL A 413 8.66 14.18 21.38
N ILE A 414 9.21 13.36 20.49
CA ILE A 414 10.11 12.25 20.82
C ILE A 414 11.57 12.64 20.56
N SER A 415 12.49 12.16 21.40
CA SER A 415 13.92 12.46 21.29
C SER A 415 14.56 11.83 20.05
N ALA A 416 15.73 12.34 19.64
CA ALA A 416 16.55 11.75 18.57
C ALA A 416 16.91 10.28 18.86
N LYS A 417 17.21 9.95 20.12
CA LYS A 417 17.51 8.58 20.56
C LYS A 417 16.31 7.67 20.27
N ARG A 418 15.13 8.06 20.71
CA ARG A 418 13.90 7.29 20.55
C ARG A 418 13.47 7.17 19.08
N LEU A 419 13.69 8.23 18.29
CA LEU A 419 13.49 8.20 16.85
C LEU A 419 14.42 7.19 16.16
N ALA A 420 15.70 7.16 16.54
CA ALA A 420 16.67 6.20 16.01
C ALA A 420 16.34 4.76 16.42
N GLU A 421 15.92 4.51 17.67
CA GLU A 421 15.46 3.21 18.14
C GLU A 421 14.23 2.72 17.36
N SER A 422 13.36 3.62 16.94
CA SER A 422 12.21 3.33 16.10
C SER A 422 12.56 3.12 14.61
N GLY A 423 13.81 3.26 14.19
CA GLY A 423 14.23 3.16 12.79
C GLY A 423 13.94 4.40 11.95
N GLY A 424 13.62 5.54 12.58
CA GLY A 424 13.36 6.80 11.90
C GLY A 424 14.59 7.42 11.24
N ASP A 425 14.38 8.55 10.54
CA ASP A 425 15.44 9.25 9.80
C ASP A 425 16.59 9.66 10.71
N PRO A 426 17.81 9.15 10.49
CA PRO A 426 18.97 9.55 11.27
C PRO A 426 19.39 11.01 11.08
N GLN A 427 18.90 11.70 10.03
CA GLN A 427 19.18 13.12 9.80
C GLN A 427 18.21 14.03 10.58
N ALA A 428 17.08 13.53 11.04
CA ALA A 428 16.16 14.30 11.85
C ALA A 428 16.72 14.53 13.26
N TRP A 429 16.50 15.72 13.80
CA TRP A 429 16.92 16.05 15.16
C TRP A 429 15.99 15.47 16.21
N PHE A 430 14.71 15.33 15.89
CA PHE A 430 13.71 14.70 16.74
C PHE A 430 12.44 14.41 15.91
N GLY A 431 11.51 13.66 16.50
CA GLY A 431 10.26 13.29 15.85
C GLY A 431 9.03 13.84 16.58
N LEU A 432 7.90 13.85 15.87
CA LEU A 432 6.58 14.12 16.41
C LEU A 432 5.69 12.89 16.20
N VAL A 433 4.88 12.54 17.20
CA VAL A 433 3.91 11.45 17.14
C VAL A 433 2.53 11.99 17.47
N ALA A 434 1.60 11.86 16.54
CA ALA A 434 0.22 12.34 16.73
C ALA A 434 -0.56 11.44 17.69
N LYS A 435 -1.42 12.03 18.49
CA LYS A 435 -2.40 11.31 19.30
C LYS A 435 -3.51 10.73 18.41
N PRO A 436 -4.30 9.74 18.87
CA PRO A 436 -5.45 9.25 18.14
C PRO A 436 -6.36 10.37 17.60
N GLY A 437 -6.82 10.24 16.37
CA GLY A 437 -7.65 11.25 15.70
C GLY A 437 -6.90 12.43 15.08
N VAL A 438 -5.58 12.51 15.21
CA VAL A 438 -4.74 13.59 14.71
C VAL A 438 -3.84 13.11 13.57
N VAL A 439 -3.68 13.97 12.55
CA VAL A 439 -2.73 13.81 11.44
C VAL A 439 -1.89 15.08 11.31
N PHE A 440 -0.64 14.96 10.88
CA PHE A 440 0.20 16.11 10.59
C PHE A 440 0.02 16.60 9.15
N GLY A 441 0.11 17.92 8.97
CA GLY A 441 0.14 18.60 7.68
C GLY A 441 1.41 19.43 7.51
N ASP A 442 1.74 19.79 6.27
CA ASP A 442 2.93 20.57 5.92
C ASP A 442 2.61 22.04 5.64
N GLU A 443 1.41 22.53 5.99
CA GLU A 443 0.97 23.90 5.80
C GLU A 443 1.91 24.88 6.52
N LEU A 444 2.12 26.04 5.86
CA LEU A 444 2.94 27.15 6.36
C LEU A 444 2.11 28.33 6.84
N VAL A 445 0.79 28.30 6.62
CA VAL A 445 -0.13 29.41 6.89
C VAL A 445 -1.40 28.90 7.56
N GLY A 446 -2.07 29.80 8.26
CA GLY A 446 -3.34 29.50 8.93
C GLY A 446 -3.18 29.24 10.42
N PRO A 447 -4.17 28.63 11.08
CA PRO A 447 -4.05 28.15 12.44
C PRO A 447 -3.19 26.87 12.50
N PRO A 448 -2.47 26.63 13.62
CA PRO A 448 -1.64 25.42 13.78
C PRO A 448 -2.46 24.14 13.81
N SER A 449 -3.74 24.22 14.13
CA SER A 449 -4.66 23.08 14.17
C SER A 449 -5.96 23.44 13.46
N THR A 450 -6.42 22.56 12.58
CA THR A 450 -7.66 22.71 11.79
C THR A 450 -8.43 21.41 11.75
N PRO A 451 -9.75 21.41 11.45
CA PRO A 451 -10.46 20.21 11.08
C PRO A 451 -9.76 19.53 9.89
N SER A 452 -9.55 18.22 9.96
CA SER A 452 -8.90 17.50 8.88
C SER A 452 -9.83 17.31 7.68
N ILE A 453 -9.30 17.51 6.48
CA ILE A 453 -9.96 17.12 5.23
C ILE A 453 -9.85 15.61 4.98
N LEU A 454 -8.82 14.96 5.54
CA LEU A 454 -8.69 13.52 5.55
C LEU A 454 -9.59 12.93 6.62
N ARG A 455 -10.11 11.74 6.38
CA ARG A 455 -10.90 10.95 7.33
C ARG A 455 -10.13 9.77 7.87
N GLY A 456 -9.06 9.37 7.20
CA GLY A 456 -8.12 8.37 7.67
C GLY A 456 -6.68 8.75 7.38
N ALA A 457 -5.77 8.26 8.20
CA ALA A 457 -4.33 8.44 8.02
C ALA A 457 -3.55 7.24 8.55
N ALA A 458 -2.43 6.96 7.90
CA ALA A 458 -1.41 5.99 8.31
C ALA A 458 -0.17 6.70 8.89
N GLY A 459 0.93 5.98 9.05
CA GLY A 459 2.21 6.57 9.40
C GLY A 459 2.46 6.69 10.91
N VAL A 460 2.02 5.71 11.69
CA VAL A 460 2.27 5.68 13.13
C VAL A 460 3.73 5.33 13.41
N LEU A 461 4.41 6.16 14.19
CA LEU A 461 5.67 5.83 14.84
C LEU A 461 5.37 4.92 16.04
N ARG A 462 5.89 3.70 16.03
CA ARG A 462 5.68 2.75 17.14
C ARG A 462 6.44 3.20 18.38
N ASN A 463 5.73 3.25 19.49
CA ASN A 463 6.24 3.78 20.76
C ASN A 463 5.67 3.05 21.98
N GLY A 464 5.72 1.72 21.95
CA GLY A 464 5.19 0.84 22.97
C GLY A 464 3.93 0.07 22.54
N GLU A 465 3.41 -0.79 23.42
CA GLU A 465 2.37 -1.77 23.10
C GLU A 465 1.08 -1.17 22.51
N ALA A 466 0.64 0.00 22.99
CA ALA A 466 -0.58 0.63 22.49
C ALA A 466 -0.45 1.04 21.01
N THR A 467 0.71 1.60 20.63
CA THR A 467 0.99 1.97 19.24
C THR A 467 1.31 0.76 18.38
N ASP A 468 1.80 -0.33 18.95
CA ASP A 468 1.98 -1.60 18.25
C ASP A 468 0.63 -2.20 17.84
N ALA A 469 -0.35 -2.24 18.74
CA ALA A 469 -1.70 -2.71 18.42
C ALA A 469 -2.34 -1.87 17.29
N GLU A 470 -2.21 -0.55 17.36
CA GLU A 470 -2.68 0.36 16.31
C GLU A 470 -1.95 0.17 14.97
N ALA A 471 -0.66 -0.16 14.98
CA ALA A 471 0.13 -0.28 13.75
C ALA A 471 -0.05 -1.61 13.04
N SER A 472 -0.72 -2.61 13.62
CA SER A 472 -0.79 -3.97 13.07
C SER A 472 -1.55 -4.03 11.74
N VAL A 473 -1.03 -4.82 10.81
CA VAL A 473 -1.57 -5.06 9.48
C VAL A 473 -1.89 -6.54 9.27
N GLY A 474 -2.48 -6.88 8.12
CA GLY A 474 -2.77 -8.27 7.75
C GLY A 474 -1.55 -9.03 7.24
N PHE A 475 -1.50 -10.33 7.51
CA PHE A 475 -0.53 -11.27 6.96
C PHE A 475 -1.15 -12.64 6.75
N VAL A 476 -1.10 -13.13 5.52
CA VAL A 476 -1.52 -14.48 5.14
C VAL A 476 -0.47 -15.10 4.23
N ALA A 477 -0.12 -16.36 4.49
CA ALA A 477 0.71 -17.17 3.60
C ALA A 477 0.00 -18.49 3.31
N TRP A 478 -0.05 -18.91 2.05
CA TRP A 478 -0.78 -20.08 1.61
C TRP A 478 -0.10 -20.77 0.44
N GLY A 479 -0.31 -22.05 0.29
CA GLY A 479 0.10 -22.79 -0.91
C GLY A 479 1.31 -23.69 -0.70
N ARG A 480 2.04 -23.94 -1.79
CA ARG A 480 3.15 -24.89 -1.77
C ARG A 480 4.27 -24.44 -0.84
N GLY A 481 4.72 -25.35 0.02
CA GLY A 481 5.75 -25.09 1.02
C GLY A 481 5.24 -24.43 2.30
N ILE A 482 3.97 -24.03 2.37
CA ILE A 482 3.35 -23.43 3.56
C ILE A 482 2.57 -24.48 4.35
N ARG A 483 2.67 -24.45 5.68
CA ARG A 483 1.89 -25.31 6.58
C ARG A 483 0.44 -24.84 6.65
N ASN A 484 -0.47 -25.77 6.80
CA ASN A 484 -1.90 -25.48 6.90
C ASN A 484 -2.31 -25.19 8.34
N GLY A 485 -3.24 -24.26 8.53
CA GLY A 485 -3.91 -23.98 9.79
C GLY A 485 -3.00 -23.34 10.86
N VAL A 486 -1.88 -22.74 10.47
CA VAL A 486 -0.97 -22.08 11.41
C VAL A 486 -1.45 -20.67 11.74
N ARG A 487 -1.52 -20.36 13.02
CA ARG A 487 -1.80 -19.01 13.53
C ARG A 487 -0.63 -18.54 14.37
N LEU A 488 -0.05 -17.42 13.99
CA LEU A 488 1.07 -16.79 14.71
C LEU A 488 0.52 -15.59 15.49
N PRO A 489 0.78 -15.49 16.78
CA PRO A 489 0.37 -14.33 17.57
C PRO A 489 0.91 -13.02 16.99
N ARG A 490 2.14 -13.04 16.51
CA ARG A 490 2.84 -11.89 15.94
C ARG A 490 3.72 -12.31 14.75
N VAL A 491 3.78 -11.46 13.75
CA VAL A 491 4.68 -11.55 12.59
C VAL A 491 5.32 -10.17 12.40
N GLU A 492 6.61 -10.12 12.15
CA GLU A 492 7.27 -8.87 11.75
C GLU A 492 7.39 -8.84 10.21
N LEU A 493 7.01 -7.74 9.55
CA LEU A 493 7.11 -7.67 8.08
C LEU A 493 8.57 -7.73 7.58
N ILE A 494 9.54 -7.44 8.44
CA ILE A 494 10.97 -7.60 8.15
C ILE A 494 11.35 -9.06 7.91
N ASP A 495 10.57 -10.02 8.42
CA ASP A 495 10.80 -11.46 8.30
C ASP A 495 10.28 -12.05 6.98
N VAL A 496 9.56 -11.26 6.19
CA VAL A 496 8.95 -11.72 4.94
C VAL A 496 9.99 -12.02 3.87
N ALA A 497 10.96 -11.11 3.65
CA ALA A 497 12.03 -11.35 2.67
C ALA A 497 12.84 -12.63 2.97
N PRO A 498 13.37 -12.85 4.18
CA PRO A 498 14.09 -14.09 4.49
C PRO A 498 13.20 -15.33 4.43
N THR A 499 11.90 -15.23 4.71
CA THR A 499 10.95 -16.34 4.55
C THR A 499 10.78 -16.74 3.07
N ILE A 500 10.59 -15.77 2.19
CA ILE A 500 10.51 -16.00 0.73
C ILE A 500 11.84 -16.53 0.19
N ALA A 501 12.95 -15.96 0.65
CA ALA A 501 14.28 -16.43 0.28
C ALA A 501 14.49 -17.91 0.66
N ALA A 502 14.07 -18.31 1.86
CA ALA A 502 14.13 -19.70 2.32
C ALA A 502 13.24 -20.62 1.46
N LEU A 503 12.06 -20.18 1.02
CA LEU A 503 11.19 -20.96 0.12
C LEU A 503 11.78 -21.13 -1.26
N LEU A 504 12.36 -20.08 -1.83
CA LEU A 504 12.88 -20.10 -3.21
C LEU A 504 14.37 -20.49 -3.28
N GLY A 505 15.04 -20.70 -2.14
CA GLY A 505 16.49 -20.93 -2.11
C GLY A 505 17.29 -19.75 -2.64
N LEU A 506 16.84 -18.52 -2.33
CA LEU A 506 17.53 -17.29 -2.70
C LEU A 506 18.55 -16.93 -1.62
N ARG A 507 19.57 -16.20 -1.99
CA ARG A 507 20.51 -15.60 -1.07
C ARG A 507 20.24 -14.10 -0.96
N LEU A 508 19.96 -13.64 0.24
CA LEU A 508 19.96 -12.23 0.61
C LEU A 508 21.34 -11.82 1.12
N ASP A 509 21.54 -10.53 1.35
CA ASP A 509 22.77 -10.00 1.94
C ASP A 509 23.01 -10.55 3.35
N ASP A 510 24.28 -10.59 3.76
CA ASP A 510 24.66 -11.02 5.11
C ASP A 510 24.20 -10.02 6.21
N GLU A 511 23.75 -8.83 5.83
CA GLU A 511 23.26 -7.77 6.72
C GLU A 511 21.74 -7.81 6.98
N VAL A 512 21.01 -8.78 6.40
CA VAL A 512 19.57 -8.96 6.65
C VAL A 512 19.31 -9.11 8.14
N GLN A 513 18.35 -8.31 8.64
CA GLN A 513 18.00 -8.26 10.06
C GLN A 513 16.81 -9.16 10.41
N GLY A 514 15.91 -9.38 9.43
CA GLY A 514 14.78 -10.29 9.60
C GLY A 514 15.21 -11.75 9.60
N GLU A 515 14.37 -12.59 10.20
CA GLU A 515 14.56 -14.04 10.27
C GLU A 515 13.43 -14.76 9.53
N ALA A 516 13.75 -15.89 8.88
CA ALA A 516 12.72 -16.67 8.23
C ALA A 516 11.69 -17.22 9.22
N ILE A 517 10.41 -17.05 8.95
CA ILE A 517 9.28 -17.53 9.77
C ILE A 517 9.16 -19.05 9.59
N LEU A 518 10.11 -19.81 10.15
CA LEU A 518 10.19 -21.26 9.98
C LEU A 518 8.92 -22.00 10.44
N GLY A 519 8.19 -21.43 11.40
CA GLY A 519 6.94 -21.98 11.92
C GLY A 519 5.85 -22.19 10.87
N ILE A 520 5.86 -21.41 9.77
CA ILE A 520 4.88 -21.54 8.67
C ILE A 520 5.39 -22.40 7.51
N LEU A 521 6.67 -22.77 7.48
CA LEU A 521 7.26 -23.50 6.38
C LEU A 521 7.19 -25.03 6.59
N ARG A 522 6.82 -25.78 5.55
CA ARG A 522 6.91 -27.26 5.53
C ARG A 522 8.35 -27.73 5.41
N SER A 523 9.13 -27.03 4.56
CA SER A 523 10.55 -27.25 4.37
C SER A 523 11.21 -25.95 3.93
N ALA A 524 12.38 -25.67 4.46
CA ALA A 524 13.21 -24.55 4.00
C ALA A 524 14.28 -25.06 3.03
N THR A 525 14.48 -24.37 1.93
CA THR A 525 15.55 -24.68 0.98
C THR A 525 16.86 -24.08 1.52
N LYS A 526 17.93 -24.87 1.50
CA LYS A 526 19.24 -24.34 1.88
C LYS A 526 19.68 -23.27 0.89
N PRO A 527 20.06 -22.08 1.34
CA PRO A 527 20.53 -21.03 0.43
C PRO A 527 21.80 -21.50 -0.32
N PRO A 528 22.03 -21.01 -1.54
CA PRO A 528 23.24 -21.30 -2.28
C PRO A 528 24.50 -20.81 -1.52
N PRO A 529 25.67 -21.42 -1.75
CA PRO A 529 26.90 -20.98 -1.11
C PRO A 529 27.21 -19.52 -1.45
N PRO A 530 28.00 -18.82 -0.59
CA PRO A 530 28.34 -17.43 -0.81
C PRO A 530 28.95 -17.22 -2.20
N GLY A 531 28.32 -16.35 -3.01
CA GLY A 531 28.91 -15.81 -4.22
C GLY A 531 30.05 -14.84 -3.88
N PRO A 532 30.88 -14.46 -4.86
CA PRO A 532 31.91 -13.47 -4.63
C PRO A 532 31.26 -12.17 -4.12
N LYS A 533 31.83 -11.59 -3.04
CA LYS A 533 31.39 -10.30 -2.50
C LYS A 533 31.35 -9.27 -3.62
N ARG A 534 30.21 -8.66 -3.88
CA ARG A 534 30.15 -7.49 -4.76
C ARG A 534 30.97 -6.38 -4.09
N LEU A 535 32.05 -5.99 -4.72
CA LEU A 535 32.76 -4.72 -4.44
C LEU A 535 31.85 -3.58 -4.93
N GLY A 536 30.87 -3.21 -4.15
CA GLY A 536 29.93 -2.12 -4.44
C GLY A 536 30.16 -0.98 -3.46
N GLY A 537 30.25 0.23 -4.00
CA GLY A 537 30.56 1.50 -3.40
C GLY A 537 30.11 1.70 -1.96
N ASP A 538 31.09 1.63 -1.10
CA ASP A 538 30.95 1.51 0.33
C ASP A 538 31.02 2.89 1.00
N ARG A 539 29.91 3.32 1.61
CA ARG A 539 29.96 3.97 2.92
C ARG A 539 28.84 3.41 3.75
N SER A 540 29.19 2.49 4.64
CA SER A 540 28.22 1.85 5.56
C SER A 540 27.40 2.92 6.30
N VAL A 541 26.14 2.62 6.61
CA VAL A 541 25.27 3.44 7.47
C VAL A 541 26.00 3.79 8.78
N ASP A 542 26.80 2.85 9.32
CA ASP A 542 27.64 3.06 10.47
C ASP A 542 28.74 4.12 10.26
N GLN A 543 29.25 4.28 9.04
CA GLN A 543 30.20 5.35 8.73
C GLN A 543 29.47 6.69 8.65
N ARG A 544 28.30 6.75 8.01
CA ARG A 544 27.46 7.97 7.99
C ARG A 544 26.97 8.34 9.38
N LEU A 545 26.54 7.36 10.20
CA LEU A 545 26.18 7.58 11.61
C LEU A 545 27.38 8.03 12.45
N ARG A 546 28.59 7.52 12.19
CA ARG A 546 29.83 7.98 12.83
C ARG A 546 30.21 9.38 12.40
N ASP A 547 30.07 9.72 11.13
CA ASP A 547 30.39 11.06 10.61
C ASP A 547 29.36 12.10 11.10
N LEU A 548 28.09 11.73 11.23
CA LEU A 548 27.05 12.55 11.86
C LEU A 548 27.28 12.73 13.37
N LYS A 549 27.75 11.68 14.08
CA LYS A 549 28.09 11.76 15.51
C LYS A 549 29.33 12.61 15.76
N LYS A 550 30.32 12.64 14.85
CA LYS A 550 31.51 13.50 14.95
C LYS A 550 31.19 14.98 14.80
N GLY A 551 30.15 15.33 14.01
CA GLY A 551 29.65 16.70 13.90
C GLY A 551 28.74 17.16 15.06
N ARG A 552 28.29 16.25 15.91
CA ARG A 552 27.34 16.50 17.02
C ARG A 552 28.00 16.28 18.37
N SER A 553 29.01 17.07 18.71
CA SER A 553 29.63 17.02 20.04
C SER A 553 28.82 17.83 21.08
N LEU A 554 27.56 17.46 21.32
CA LEU A 554 26.79 17.97 22.45
C LEU A 554 26.21 16.77 23.20
N GLY A 555 26.34 16.81 24.52
CA GLY A 555 26.06 15.70 25.43
C GLY A 555 24.74 14.97 25.18
N SER A 556 24.83 13.65 25.26
CA SER A 556 23.76 12.69 24.94
C SER A 556 22.47 12.83 25.77
N ASP A 557 22.44 13.65 26.79
CA ASP A 557 21.36 13.71 27.79
C ASP A 557 20.43 14.93 27.59
N ALA A 558 20.74 15.82 26.66
CA ALA A 558 19.90 16.99 26.35
C ALA A 558 18.91 16.76 25.18
N TRP A 559 18.93 15.57 24.52
CA TRP A 559 18.16 15.27 23.30
C TRP A 559 17.16 14.12 23.47
#